data_dfe1ef5abaa398ea35df27108e25b888
#
_entry.id   dfe1ef5abaa398ea35df27108e25b888
#
_cell.length_a   1.000
_cell.length_b   1.000
_cell.length_c   1.000
_cell.angle_alpha   90.00
_cell.angle_beta   90.00
_cell.angle_gamma   90.00
#
_symmetry.space_group_name_H-M   'P 1'
#
loop_
_entity.id
_entity.type
_entity.pdbx_description
1 polymer ?
#
loop_
_entity_poly.entity_id
_entity_poly.type
_entity_poly.pdbx_seq_one_letter_code
_entity_poly.pdbx_strand_id
1 'polypeptide(L)'
;MLRGAILTAVSHLELCIAELSLRASYVPEYDAAAARQASLPANTTQRVKFLVEVIEYDGPLRRHAEWLRRAFKRWESFRELRNRMAHGHMTVFRGGPIRFREIVARRREITEGTVSYYGDELEAAALNIARFSRVYQRIWSRAYGSKFLPTIDEVASARCSQSTSES
;
A
#
# COMPACT_ATOMS: atom_id res chain seq x y z
N MET A 1 5.73 10.15 -20.35
CA MET A 1 4.72 10.59 -19.38
C MET A 1 4.05 9.45 -18.59
N LEU A 2 3.51 8.40 -19.19
CA LEU A 2 2.77 7.31 -18.51
C LEU A 2 3.54 6.60 -17.38
N ARG A 3 4.84 6.32 -17.58
CA ARG A 3 5.69 5.69 -16.55
C ARG A 3 5.72 6.51 -15.25
N GLY A 4 5.94 7.82 -15.35
CA GLY A 4 5.92 8.69 -14.17
C GLY A 4 4.55 8.74 -13.50
N ALA A 5 3.47 8.82 -14.27
CA ALA A 5 2.12 8.83 -13.75
C ALA A 5 1.79 7.55 -12.95
N ILE A 6 2.18 6.37 -13.44
CA ILE A 6 1.99 5.10 -12.74
C ILE A 6 2.81 5.07 -11.45
N LEU A 7 4.09 5.44 -11.50
CA LEU A 7 4.94 5.47 -10.31
C LEU A 7 4.39 6.42 -9.24
N THR A 8 3.95 7.61 -9.63
CA THR A 8 3.33 8.57 -8.72
C THR A 8 2.02 8.04 -8.12
N ALA A 9 1.16 7.42 -8.95
CA ALA A 9 -0.10 6.85 -8.48
C ALA A 9 0.11 5.70 -7.48
N VAL A 10 1.09 4.82 -7.74
CA VAL A 10 1.42 3.72 -6.81
C VAL A 10 2.05 4.27 -5.53
N SER A 11 2.97 5.23 -5.60
CA SER A 11 3.56 5.84 -4.40
C SER A 11 2.51 6.50 -3.52
N HIS A 12 1.52 7.16 -4.11
CA HIS A 12 0.39 7.71 -3.38
C HIS A 12 -0.48 6.61 -2.72
N LEU A 13 -0.72 5.50 -3.41
CA LEU A 13 -1.42 4.35 -2.84
C LEU A 13 -0.62 3.71 -1.68
N GLU A 14 0.70 3.58 -1.81
CA GLU A 14 1.60 3.09 -0.76
C GLU A 14 1.53 3.98 0.49
N LEU A 15 1.49 5.29 0.30
CA LEU A 15 1.30 6.25 1.40
C LEU A 15 -0.05 6.05 2.09
N CYS A 16 -1.16 5.93 1.32
CA CYS A 16 -2.48 5.69 1.89
C CYS A 16 -2.53 4.38 2.71
N ILE A 17 -1.88 3.30 2.23
CA ILE A 17 -1.78 2.03 2.96
C ILE A 17 -0.93 2.20 4.24
N ALA A 18 0.16 2.96 4.16
CA ALA A 18 1.02 3.24 5.32
C ALA A 18 0.25 4.01 6.41
N GLU A 19 -0.46 5.06 6.04
CA GLU A 19 -1.28 5.84 6.96
C GLU A 19 -2.40 5.00 7.59
N LEU A 20 -3.09 4.17 6.81
CA LEU A 20 -4.13 3.29 7.32
C LEU A 20 -3.56 2.28 8.31
N SER A 21 -2.38 1.70 8.03
CA SER A 21 -1.70 0.75 8.93
C SER A 21 -1.26 1.42 10.22
N LEU A 22 -0.68 2.60 10.12
CA LEU A 22 -0.24 3.37 11.29
C LEU A 22 -1.42 3.66 12.21
N ARG A 23 -2.55 4.08 11.66
CA ARG A 23 -3.75 4.39 12.46
C ARG A 23 -4.39 3.17 13.06
N ALA A 24 -4.46 2.08 12.30
CA ALA A 24 -4.96 0.82 12.81
C ALA A 24 -4.15 0.34 14.03
N SER A 25 -2.85 0.60 14.07
CA SER A 25 -1.99 0.21 15.19
C SER A 25 -2.20 1.02 16.49
N TYR A 26 -2.99 2.09 16.45
CA TYR A 26 -3.36 2.89 17.63
C TYR A 26 -4.84 2.67 18.06
N VAL A 27 -5.55 1.77 17.43
CA VAL A 27 -6.94 1.45 17.76
C VAL A 27 -6.94 0.32 18.78
N PRO A 28 -7.48 0.52 20.01
CA PRO A 28 -7.45 -0.49 21.07
C PRO A 28 -8.06 -1.84 20.66
N GLU A 29 -9.10 -1.83 19.83
CA GLU A 29 -9.73 -3.04 19.31
C GLU A 29 -8.78 -3.90 18.45
N TYR A 30 -7.65 -3.33 18.02
CA TYR A 30 -6.65 -4.00 17.19
C TYR A 30 -5.34 -4.33 17.93
N ASP A 31 -5.29 -4.09 19.25
CA ASP A 31 -4.07 -4.33 20.06
C ASP A 31 -3.56 -5.77 19.92
N ALA A 32 -4.45 -6.75 19.85
CA ALA A 32 -4.07 -8.16 19.67
C ALA A 32 -3.39 -8.41 18.30
N ALA A 33 -3.78 -7.70 17.26
CA ALA A 33 -3.12 -7.77 15.95
C ALA A 33 -1.81 -6.99 15.96
N ALA A 34 -1.77 -5.83 16.61
CA ALA A 34 -0.57 -4.99 16.75
C ALA A 34 0.51 -5.67 17.60
N ALA A 35 0.15 -6.35 18.67
CA ALA A 35 1.08 -7.05 19.56
C ALA A 35 1.80 -8.24 18.88
N ARG A 36 1.22 -8.81 17.82
CA ARG A 36 1.89 -9.85 17.01
C ARG A 36 2.98 -9.29 16.09
N GLN A 37 3.02 -8.00 15.93
CA GLN A 37 4.00 -7.29 15.13
C GLN A 37 5.07 -6.76 16.08
N ALA A 38 6.31 -7.25 15.99
CA ALA A 38 7.43 -6.75 16.79
C ALA A 38 7.72 -5.25 16.58
N SER A 39 7.27 -4.70 15.46
CA SER A 39 7.32 -3.29 15.09
C SER A 39 6.29 -2.99 14.00
N LEU A 40 5.98 -1.71 13.77
CA LEU A 40 5.19 -1.31 12.62
C LEU A 40 5.81 -1.85 11.32
N PRO A 41 5.00 -2.48 10.44
CA PRO A 41 5.52 -3.10 9.23
C PRO A 41 6.30 -2.10 8.37
N ALA A 42 7.55 -2.43 8.07
CA ALA A 42 8.46 -1.53 7.35
C ALA A 42 8.08 -1.33 5.89
N ASN A 43 7.56 -2.37 5.23
CA ASN A 43 7.22 -2.33 3.80
C ASN A 43 5.72 -2.50 3.55
N THR A 44 5.26 -2.05 2.38
CA THR A 44 3.83 -2.03 2.03
C THR A 44 3.20 -3.41 1.99
N THR A 45 3.93 -4.46 1.59
CA THR A 45 3.41 -5.83 1.59
C THR A 45 3.11 -6.33 3.02
N GLN A 46 3.98 -6.02 3.98
CA GLN A 46 3.74 -6.36 5.38
C GLN A 46 2.58 -5.52 5.97
N ARG A 47 2.49 -4.25 5.59
CA ARG A 47 1.35 -3.39 5.97
C ARG A 47 0.01 -3.92 5.47
N VAL A 48 -0.03 -4.39 4.23
CA VAL A 48 -1.23 -5.03 3.67
C VAL A 48 -1.58 -6.31 4.44
N LYS A 49 -0.60 -7.16 4.79
CA LYS A 49 -0.84 -8.36 5.61
C LYS A 49 -1.41 -8.00 6.98
N PHE A 50 -0.84 -7.00 7.64
CA PHE A 50 -1.35 -6.49 8.91
C PHE A 50 -2.78 -5.99 8.78
N LEU A 51 -3.09 -5.19 7.76
CA LEU A 51 -4.45 -4.70 7.53
C LEU A 51 -5.45 -5.82 7.19
N VAL A 52 -5.02 -6.88 6.49
CA VAL A 52 -5.84 -8.07 6.26
C VAL A 52 -6.19 -8.77 7.58
N GLU A 53 -5.29 -8.79 8.55
CA GLU A 53 -5.56 -9.31 9.88
C GLU A 53 -6.50 -8.38 10.66
N VAL A 54 -6.21 -7.09 10.68
CA VAL A 54 -6.98 -6.06 11.41
C VAL A 54 -8.47 -6.05 11.03
N ILE A 55 -8.81 -6.22 9.76
CA ILE A 55 -10.21 -6.20 9.31
C ILE A 55 -11.04 -7.39 9.77
N GLU A 56 -10.43 -8.41 10.39
CA GLU A 56 -11.15 -9.54 10.99
C GLU A 56 -11.63 -9.22 12.42
N TYR A 57 -11.08 -8.21 13.07
CA TYR A 57 -11.48 -7.79 14.42
C TYR A 57 -12.66 -6.81 14.36
N ASP A 58 -13.42 -6.76 15.44
CA ASP A 58 -14.47 -5.75 15.62
C ASP A 58 -13.82 -4.40 15.91
N GLY A 59 -13.97 -3.47 14.97
CA GLY A 59 -13.38 -2.16 15.06
C GLY A 59 -13.78 -1.28 13.86
N PRO A 60 -13.26 -0.06 13.78
CA PRO A 60 -13.67 0.93 12.79
C PRO A 60 -13.60 0.47 11.33
N LEU A 61 -12.68 -0.44 10.99
CA LEU A 61 -12.51 -0.95 9.63
C LEU A 61 -13.42 -2.13 9.28
N ARG A 62 -14.05 -2.79 10.27
CA ARG A 62 -14.86 -4.00 10.05
C ARG A 62 -15.97 -3.79 9.01
N ARG A 63 -16.67 -2.67 9.07
CA ARG A 63 -17.73 -2.33 8.09
C ARG A 63 -17.24 -2.17 6.67
N HIS A 64 -15.93 -2.02 6.45
CA HIS A 64 -15.29 -1.86 5.14
C HIS A 64 -14.50 -3.12 4.71
N ALA A 65 -14.54 -4.20 5.50
CA ALA A 65 -13.69 -5.38 5.35
C ALA A 65 -13.79 -6.00 3.95
N GLU A 66 -14.98 -6.18 3.42
CA GLU A 66 -15.16 -6.80 2.10
C GLU A 66 -14.50 -5.98 0.99
N TRP A 67 -14.68 -4.67 1.01
CA TRP A 67 -14.04 -3.79 0.03
C TRP A 67 -12.51 -3.80 0.20
N LEU A 68 -12.01 -3.72 1.44
CA LEU A 68 -10.57 -3.74 1.74
C LEU A 68 -9.93 -5.06 1.29
N ARG A 69 -10.57 -6.22 1.52
CA ARG A 69 -10.07 -7.52 1.00
C ARG A 69 -9.94 -7.52 -0.52
N ARG A 70 -10.92 -6.98 -1.23
CA ARG A 70 -10.86 -6.84 -2.70
C ARG A 70 -9.74 -5.91 -3.15
N ALA A 71 -9.55 -4.80 -2.43
CA ALA A 71 -8.50 -3.84 -2.71
C ALA A 71 -7.11 -4.44 -2.46
N PHE A 72 -6.92 -5.17 -1.36
CA PHE A 72 -5.66 -5.81 -1.04
C PHE A 72 -5.26 -6.91 -2.04
N LYS A 73 -6.22 -7.64 -2.61
CA LYS A 73 -5.95 -8.59 -3.71
C LYS A 73 -5.39 -7.88 -4.95
N ARG A 74 -5.84 -6.65 -5.23
CA ARG A 74 -5.34 -5.85 -6.35
C ARG A 74 -3.94 -5.26 -6.11
N TRP A 75 -3.55 -5.13 -4.85
CA TRP A 75 -2.24 -4.58 -4.50
C TRP A 75 -1.08 -5.33 -5.19
N GLU A 76 -1.11 -6.64 -5.24
CA GLU A 76 -0.04 -7.44 -5.84
C GLU A 76 0.18 -7.08 -7.32
N SER A 77 -0.90 -6.96 -8.10
CA SER A 77 -0.83 -6.55 -9.50
C SER A 77 -0.27 -5.12 -9.66
N PHE A 78 -0.62 -4.21 -8.76
CA PHE A 78 -0.10 -2.84 -8.78
C PHE A 78 1.39 -2.80 -8.41
N ARG A 79 1.80 -3.62 -7.45
CA ARG A 79 3.19 -3.77 -7.05
C ARG A 79 4.05 -4.31 -8.19
N GLU A 80 3.57 -5.34 -8.90
CA GLU A 80 4.26 -5.89 -10.06
C GLU A 80 4.41 -4.85 -11.17
N LEU A 81 3.33 -4.15 -11.51
CA LEU A 81 3.36 -3.07 -12.50
C LEU A 81 4.36 -1.98 -12.09
N ARG A 82 4.34 -1.55 -10.82
CA ARG A 82 5.28 -0.57 -10.28
C ARG A 82 6.74 -1.04 -10.42
N ASN A 83 7.01 -2.31 -10.09
CA ASN A 83 8.36 -2.85 -10.20
C ASN A 83 8.84 -2.88 -11.64
N ARG A 84 7.98 -3.26 -12.59
CA ARG A 84 8.29 -3.17 -14.03
C ARG A 84 8.57 -1.74 -14.45
N MET A 85 7.74 -0.78 -14.01
CA MET A 85 7.95 0.63 -14.29
C MET A 85 9.23 1.19 -13.66
N ALA A 86 9.59 0.74 -12.47
CA ALA A 86 10.78 1.23 -11.77
C ALA A 86 12.09 0.64 -12.32
N HIS A 87 12.11 -0.66 -12.57
CA HIS A 87 13.33 -1.44 -12.79
C HIS A 87 13.41 -2.09 -14.19
N GLY A 88 12.27 -2.25 -14.89
CA GLY A 88 12.24 -2.87 -16.21
C GLY A 88 12.90 -1.97 -17.28
N HIS A 89 13.67 -2.58 -18.18
CA HIS A 89 14.13 -1.90 -19.38
C HIS A 89 12.96 -1.73 -20.35
N MET A 90 12.64 -0.48 -20.67
CA MET A 90 11.49 -0.12 -21.50
C MET A 90 11.91 0.14 -22.95
N THR A 91 11.24 -0.52 -23.87
CA THR A 91 11.36 -0.25 -25.32
C THR A 91 10.00 0.20 -25.84
N VAL A 92 9.97 1.34 -26.53
CA VAL A 92 8.74 1.91 -27.12
C VAL A 92 8.81 1.71 -28.64
N PHE A 93 7.79 1.09 -29.19
CA PHE A 93 7.63 0.93 -30.62
C PHE A 93 6.66 1.98 -31.14
N ARG A 94 7.00 2.63 -32.25
CA ARG A 94 6.11 3.64 -32.87
C ARG A 94 4.81 2.98 -33.32
N GLY A 95 3.67 3.42 -32.72
CA GLY A 95 2.35 2.86 -33.01
C GLY A 95 2.13 1.44 -32.49
N GLY A 96 3.05 0.90 -31.69
CA GLY A 96 2.98 -0.45 -31.15
C GLY A 96 3.00 -0.49 -29.60
N PRO A 97 3.12 -1.68 -29.04
CA PRO A 97 3.15 -1.86 -27.59
C PRO A 97 4.42 -1.30 -26.97
N ILE A 98 4.31 -0.94 -25.70
CA ILE A 98 5.45 -0.64 -24.84
C ILE A 98 5.89 -1.95 -24.21
N ARG A 99 7.14 -2.34 -24.47
CA ARG A 99 7.70 -3.61 -24.00
C ARG A 99 8.63 -3.37 -22.83
N PHE A 100 8.44 -4.16 -21.76
CA PHE A 100 9.31 -4.19 -20.59
C PHE A 100 10.06 -5.51 -20.53
N ARG A 101 11.38 -5.42 -20.46
CA ARG A 101 12.29 -6.54 -20.25
C ARG A 101 12.71 -6.54 -18.78
N GLU A 102 12.49 -7.63 -18.09
CA GLU A 102 12.86 -7.82 -16.69
C GLU A 102 13.90 -8.93 -16.59
N ILE A 103 14.93 -8.69 -15.79
CA ILE A 103 15.87 -9.71 -15.37
C ILE A 103 15.57 -10.02 -13.91
N VAL A 104 15.11 -11.23 -13.63
CA VAL A 104 14.80 -11.68 -12.28
C VAL A 104 15.86 -12.68 -11.85
N ALA A 105 16.70 -12.28 -10.90
CA ALA A 105 17.64 -13.17 -10.25
C ALA A 105 16.96 -13.80 -9.02
N ARG A 106 16.73 -15.10 -9.05
CA ARG A 106 16.25 -15.86 -7.88
C ARG A 106 17.27 -16.94 -7.53
N ARG A 107 17.88 -16.81 -6.33
CA ARG A 107 18.93 -17.69 -5.83
C ARG A 107 20.10 -17.79 -6.81
N ARG A 108 20.20 -18.86 -7.62
CA ARG A 108 21.28 -19.09 -8.62
C ARG A 108 20.76 -19.06 -10.06
N GLU A 109 19.48 -18.75 -10.25
CA GLU A 109 18.85 -18.72 -11.58
C GLU A 109 18.57 -17.29 -11.99
N ILE A 110 18.93 -16.95 -13.20
CA ILE A 110 18.58 -15.68 -13.85
C ILE A 110 17.53 -16.00 -14.89
N THR A 111 16.34 -15.48 -14.69
CA THR A 111 15.25 -15.59 -15.68
C THR A 111 15.00 -14.23 -16.32
N GLU A 112 14.84 -14.25 -17.62
CA GLU A 112 14.44 -13.08 -18.40
C GLU A 112 12.97 -13.19 -18.75
N GLY A 113 12.20 -12.15 -18.44
CA GLY A 113 10.81 -12.02 -18.80
C GLY A 113 10.57 -10.80 -19.68
N THR A 114 9.67 -10.90 -20.63
CA THR A 114 9.22 -9.77 -21.43
C THR A 114 7.70 -9.62 -21.30
N VAL A 115 7.26 -8.43 -20.92
CA VAL A 115 5.83 -8.09 -20.84
C VAL A 115 5.57 -6.88 -21.71
N SER A 116 4.50 -6.91 -22.48
CA SER A 116 4.08 -5.81 -23.35
C SER A 116 2.77 -5.22 -22.89
N TYR A 117 2.64 -3.90 -22.98
CA TYR A 117 1.42 -3.15 -22.69
C TYR A 117 1.14 -2.18 -23.82
N TYR A 118 -0.13 -1.94 -24.08
CA TYR A 118 -0.55 -0.81 -24.91
C TYR A 118 -0.68 0.45 -24.05
N GLY A 119 -0.61 1.62 -24.70
CA GLY A 119 -0.65 2.91 -23.99
C GLY A 119 -1.94 3.12 -23.19
N ASP A 120 -3.08 2.71 -23.76
CA ASP A 120 -4.40 2.74 -23.13
C ASP A 120 -4.52 1.80 -21.91
N GLU A 121 -3.88 0.62 -21.94
CA GLU A 121 -3.83 -0.28 -20.78
C GLU A 121 -3.06 0.35 -19.61
N LEU A 122 -1.95 1.02 -19.89
CA LEU A 122 -1.17 1.71 -18.88
C LEU A 122 -1.89 2.94 -18.33
N GLU A 123 -2.60 3.67 -19.18
CA GLU A 123 -3.44 4.78 -18.75
C GLU A 123 -4.59 4.31 -17.86
N ALA A 124 -5.29 3.27 -18.28
CA ALA A 124 -6.33 2.64 -17.48
C ALA A 124 -5.81 2.13 -16.13
N ALA A 125 -4.60 1.55 -16.11
CA ALA A 125 -3.95 1.11 -14.87
C ALA A 125 -3.66 2.30 -13.94
N ALA A 126 -3.10 3.41 -14.44
CA ALA A 126 -2.83 4.61 -13.65
C ALA A 126 -4.12 5.19 -13.06
N LEU A 127 -5.18 5.30 -13.85
CA LEU A 127 -6.49 5.77 -13.39
C LEU A 127 -7.11 4.85 -12.32
N ASN A 128 -6.98 3.54 -12.49
CA ASN A 128 -7.46 2.57 -11.51
C ASN A 128 -6.71 2.71 -10.18
N ILE A 129 -5.38 2.80 -10.20
CA ILE A 129 -4.57 2.99 -8.98
C ILE A 129 -4.97 4.28 -8.27
N ALA A 130 -5.12 5.39 -8.99
CA ALA A 130 -5.58 6.65 -8.43
C ALA A 130 -7.00 6.58 -7.84
N ARG A 131 -7.89 5.78 -8.45
CA ARG A 131 -9.23 5.50 -7.91
C ARG A 131 -9.15 4.74 -6.58
N PHE A 132 -8.30 3.72 -6.49
CA PHE A 132 -8.08 2.97 -5.25
C PHE A 132 -7.57 3.89 -4.14
N SER A 133 -6.57 4.73 -4.39
CA SER A 133 -6.05 5.70 -3.41
C SER A 133 -7.16 6.59 -2.86
N ARG A 134 -8.03 7.14 -3.72
CA ARG A 134 -9.17 7.96 -3.30
C ARG A 134 -10.17 7.20 -2.43
N VAL A 135 -10.41 5.92 -2.72
CA VAL A 135 -11.32 5.11 -1.90
C VAL A 135 -10.70 4.77 -0.55
N TYR A 136 -9.40 4.47 -0.50
CA TYR A 136 -8.68 4.33 0.77
C TYR A 136 -8.81 5.57 1.64
N GLN A 137 -8.59 6.75 1.09
CA GLN A 137 -8.77 8.03 1.81
C GLN A 137 -10.18 8.22 2.34
N ARG A 138 -11.21 7.88 1.54
CA ARG A 138 -12.62 7.95 1.99
C ARG A 138 -12.94 6.97 3.11
N ILE A 139 -12.46 5.73 3.03
CA ILE A 139 -12.64 4.73 4.09
C ILE A 139 -11.99 5.25 5.36
N TRP A 140 -10.77 5.71 5.23
CA TRP A 140 -10.02 6.27 6.31
C TRP A 140 -10.73 7.46 6.99
N SER A 141 -11.19 8.43 6.22
CA SER A 141 -11.93 9.58 6.76
C SER A 141 -13.23 9.16 7.46
N ARG A 142 -13.89 8.12 6.98
CA ARG A 142 -15.13 7.59 7.58
C ARG A 142 -14.89 6.72 8.80
N ALA A 143 -13.80 5.96 8.83
CA ALA A 143 -13.47 5.07 9.93
C ALA A 143 -12.94 5.83 11.15
N TYR A 144 -12.11 6.85 10.91
CA TYR A 144 -11.37 7.52 11.98
C TYR A 144 -11.78 8.99 12.19
N GLY A 145 -12.63 9.55 11.33
CA GLY A 145 -13.03 10.96 11.40
C GLY A 145 -11.88 11.95 11.17
N SER A 146 -12.22 13.20 10.92
CA SER A 146 -11.20 14.26 10.74
C SER A 146 -10.47 14.66 12.04
N LYS A 147 -10.98 14.23 13.21
CA LYS A 147 -10.49 14.61 14.54
C LYS A 147 -9.50 13.62 15.18
N PHE A 148 -9.28 12.45 14.58
CA PHE A 148 -8.44 11.40 15.18
C PHE A 148 -7.11 11.18 14.44
N LEU A 149 -6.40 12.26 14.17
CA LEU A 149 -4.97 12.20 14.01
C LEU A 149 -4.34 12.75 15.29
N PRO A 150 -3.77 11.89 16.15
CA PRO A 150 -2.72 12.44 16.96
C PRO A 150 -1.68 13.02 15.99
N THR A 151 -1.34 14.28 16.17
CA THR A 151 -0.20 14.87 15.47
C THR A 151 1.04 14.05 15.81
N ILE A 152 2.08 14.10 14.97
CA ILE A 152 3.37 13.43 15.27
C ILE A 152 3.83 13.79 16.69
N ASP A 153 3.55 14.99 17.15
CA ASP A 153 3.88 15.49 18.48
C ASP A 153 3.03 14.84 19.60
N GLU A 154 1.76 14.54 19.38
CA GLU A 154 0.91 13.81 20.33
C GLU A 154 1.33 12.35 20.45
N VAL A 155 1.76 11.72 19.35
CA VAL A 155 2.32 10.35 19.34
C VAL A 155 3.67 10.31 20.07
N ALA A 156 4.52 11.29 19.87
CA ALA A 156 5.81 11.41 20.56
C ALA A 156 5.60 11.62 22.08
N SER A 157 4.66 12.47 22.45
CA SER A 157 4.33 12.77 23.86
C SER A 157 3.75 11.56 24.60
N ALA A 158 2.88 10.78 23.94
CA ALA A 158 2.30 9.56 24.51
C ALA A 158 3.36 8.48 24.79
N ARG A 159 4.38 8.36 23.94
CA ARG A 159 5.49 7.43 24.13
C ARG A 159 6.42 7.84 25.29
N CYS A 160 6.67 9.14 25.46
CA CYS A 160 7.46 9.63 26.59
C CYS A 160 6.78 9.38 27.96
N SER A 161 5.44 9.45 28.00
CA SER A 161 4.68 9.23 29.23
C SER A 161 4.67 7.77 29.69
N GLN A 162 4.79 6.82 28.77
CA GLN A 162 4.84 5.38 29.10
C GLN A 162 6.20 4.94 29.61
N SER A 163 7.29 5.56 29.16
CA SER A 163 8.65 5.21 29.61
C SER A 163 8.99 5.70 31.01
N THR A 164 8.22 6.65 31.56
CA THR A 164 8.40 7.19 32.92
C THR A 164 7.58 6.46 34.00
N SER A 165 6.69 5.55 33.63
CA SER A 165 5.88 4.77 34.57
C SER A 165 6.44 3.38 34.92
N GLU A 166 7.55 2.97 34.28
CA GLU A 166 8.24 1.69 34.50
C GLU A 166 9.59 1.83 35.24
N SER A 167 9.82 2.97 35.89
CA SER A 167 11.00 3.21 36.73
C SER A 167 10.56 3.32 38.23
#